data_fc93b20d00c1ad14753862c8d381a748
#
_entry.id   fc93b20d00c1ad14753862c8d381a748
#
_cell.length_a   1.000
_cell.length_b   1.000
_cell.length_c   1.000
_cell.angle_alpha   90.00
_cell.angle_beta   90.00
_cell.angle_gamma   90.00
#
_symmetry.space_group_name_H-M   'P 1'
#
loop_
_entity.id
_entity.type
_entity.pdbx_description
1 polymer ?
#
loop_
_entity_poly.entity_id
_entity_poly.type
_entity_poly.pdbx_seq_one_letter_code
_entity_poly.pdbx_strand_id
1 'polypeptide(L)'
;MTHGHPTGVRRYRRLVNAVDVVRRRFALLGVPASAGEGEGERERAFKAACWKLSRPSVLELGTLQSVPGRSTMHRDWVPDAREYLGTDIQAGADVDLVADVHRLSAVAGIERFDIILSFSTFEHLKYPALAAHEVLKTLKVGGLLFVQTHQSFPLHAYPFDYFRFSQEALASLFGTTMGFDVQAAGNDFPAQIYSRRLKDSHRCPAYLNTTLWGVKRAPTPDEYRFELDHGR
;
A
#
# COMPACT_ATOMS: atom_id res chain seq x y z
N MET A 1 -27.35 10.01 37.08
CA MET A 1 -27.37 11.40 36.58
C MET A 1 -26.92 11.38 35.12
N THR A 2 -27.89 11.44 34.22
CA THR A 2 -27.65 11.38 32.76
C THR A 2 -27.32 12.79 32.27
N HIS A 3 -26.07 13.03 31.92
CA HIS A 3 -25.66 14.27 31.29
C HIS A 3 -26.15 14.31 29.82
N GLY A 4 -27.29 14.98 29.60
CA GLY A 4 -27.78 15.29 28.28
C GLY A 4 -26.82 16.25 27.55
N HIS A 5 -26.28 15.88 26.40
CA HIS A 5 -25.53 16.79 25.53
C HIS A 5 -26.42 17.94 25.07
N PRO A 6 -25.96 19.20 25.14
CA PRO A 6 -26.76 20.34 24.75
C PRO A 6 -27.13 20.28 23.25
N THR A 7 -28.39 20.49 22.97
CA THR A 7 -29.01 20.44 21.61
C THR A 7 -28.34 21.37 20.59
N GLY A 8 -27.65 22.43 21.02
CA GLY A 8 -26.89 23.34 20.20
C GLY A 8 -25.68 22.72 19.49
N VAL A 9 -24.97 21.80 20.15
CA VAL A 9 -23.79 21.12 19.57
C VAL A 9 -24.18 20.20 18.42
N ARG A 10 -25.35 19.54 18.50
CA ARG A 10 -25.88 18.70 17.40
C ARG A 10 -26.29 19.49 16.17
N ARG A 11 -26.88 20.71 16.35
CA ARG A 11 -27.22 21.62 15.24
C ARG A 11 -25.99 22.18 14.58
N TYR A 12 -24.99 22.59 15.36
CA TYR A 12 -23.72 23.10 14.81
C TYR A 12 -22.97 22.02 13.98
N ARG A 13 -22.88 20.77 14.49
CA ARG A 13 -22.31 19.66 13.73
C ARG A 13 -23.06 19.37 12.43
N ARG A 14 -24.39 19.45 12.41
CA ARG A 14 -25.20 19.24 11.19
C ARG A 14 -24.97 20.36 10.17
N LEU A 15 -24.86 21.62 10.59
CA LEU A 15 -24.56 22.75 9.73
C LEU A 15 -23.14 22.68 9.16
N VAL A 16 -22.15 22.34 9.98
CA VAL A 16 -20.77 22.14 9.54
C VAL A 16 -20.71 21.00 8.52
N ASN A 17 -21.38 19.89 8.76
CA ASN A 17 -21.44 18.78 7.81
C ASN A 17 -22.14 19.16 6.49
N ALA A 18 -23.22 19.96 6.52
CA ALA A 18 -23.89 20.43 5.30
C ALA A 18 -23.01 21.39 4.48
N VAL A 19 -22.33 22.32 5.15
CA VAL A 19 -21.36 23.23 4.51
C VAL A 19 -20.17 22.45 3.95
N ASP A 20 -19.69 21.42 4.65
CA ASP A 20 -18.62 20.57 4.17
C ASP A 20 -19.03 19.71 2.97
N VAL A 21 -20.28 19.21 2.94
CA VAL A 21 -20.81 18.48 1.78
C VAL A 21 -20.89 19.39 0.54
N VAL A 22 -21.36 20.63 0.72
CA VAL A 22 -21.41 21.61 -0.39
C VAL A 22 -20.00 21.98 -0.83
N ARG A 23 -19.10 22.29 0.10
CA ARG A 23 -17.68 22.56 -0.20
C ARG A 23 -17.00 21.38 -0.90
N ARG A 24 -17.24 20.14 -0.46
CA ARG A 24 -16.73 18.94 -1.12
C ARG A 24 -17.24 18.80 -2.56
N ARG A 25 -18.50 19.09 -2.83
CA ARG A 25 -19.05 19.07 -4.20
C ARG A 25 -18.38 20.10 -5.10
N PHE A 26 -18.14 21.33 -4.62
CA PHE A 26 -17.44 22.36 -5.38
C PHE A 26 -15.94 22.07 -5.50
N ALA A 27 -15.33 21.49 -4.48
CA ALA A 27 -13.93 21.12 -4.48
C ALA A 27 -13.63 19.98 -5.46
N LEU A 28 -14.52 18.98 -5.55
CA LEU A 28 -14.43 17.88 -6.51
C LEU A 28 -14.54 18.32 -7.98
N LEU A 29 -15.13 19.49 -8.25
CA LEU A 29 -15.16 20.06 -9.62
C LEU A 29 -13.77 20.49 -10.13
N GLY A 30 -12.80 20.66 -9.24
CA GLY A 30 -11.41 20.99 -9.60
C GLY A 30 -10.44 19.81 -9.56
N VAL A 31 -10.88 18.64 -9.09
CA VAL A 31 -10.08 17.41 -9.15
C VAL A 31 -10.32 16.78 -10.53
N PRO A 32 -9.28 16.55 -11.34
CA PRO A 32 -9.45 15.84 -12.60
C PRO A 32 -10.17 14.51 -12.34
N ALA A 33 -11.31 14.31 -12.99
CA ALA A 33 -12.01 13.02 -12.97
C ALA A 33 -11.23 11.94 -13.76
N SER A 34 -10.19 12.35 -14.47
CA SER A 34 -9.29 11.45 -15.17
C SER A 34 -8.41 10.74 -14.14
N ALA A 35 -8.45 9.42 -14.18
CA ALA A 35 -7.39 8.59 -13.66
C ALA A 35 -6.03 9.24 -13.97
N GLY A 36 -5.15 9.35 -12.97
CA GLY A 36 -3.78 9.80 -13.21
C GLY A 36 -3.17 8.97 -14.34
N GLU A 37 -2.24 9.53 -15.10
CA GLU A 37 -1.56 8.77 -16.16
C GLU A 37 -1.07 7.43 -15.60
N GLY A 38 -1.54 6.32 -16.18
CA GLY A 38 -1.21 4.96 -15.76
C GLY A 38 -2.02 4.38 -14.60
N GLU A 39 -3.06 5.07 -14.08
CA GLU A 39 -3.97 4.47 -13.10
C GLU A 39 -4.62 3.19 -13.66
N GLY A 40 -4.50 2.08 -12.89
CA GLY A 40 -4.94 0.76 -13.32
C GLY A 40 -4.06 0.10 -14.40
N GLU A 41 -3.12 0.83 -15.05
CA GLU A 41 -2.20 0.24 -16.01
C GLU A 41 -1.14 -0.62 -15.30
N ARG A 42 -0.58 -0.13 -14.21
CA ARG A 42 0.37 -0.88 -13.37
C ARG A 42 -0.24 -2.16 -12.84
N GLU A 43 -1.48 -2.09 -12.36
CA GLU A 43 -2.23 -3.26 -11.90
C GLU A 43 -2.46 -4.27 -13.06
N ARG A 44 -2.90 -3.79 -14.23
CA ARG A 44 -3.10 -4.64 -15.41
C ARG A 44 -1.81 -5.30 -15.87
N ALA A 45 -0.71 -4.54 -15.90
CA ALA A 45 0.61 -5.07 -16.30
C ALA A 45 1.10 -6.14 -15.31
N PHE A 46 0.93 -5.89 -14.01
CA PHE A 46 1.26 -6.86 -12.97
C PHE A 46 0.43 -8.15 -13.10
N LYS A 47 -0.90 -8.04 -13.21
CA LYS A 47 -1.80 -9.20 -13.42
C LYS A 47 -1.40 -10.01 -14.66
N ALA A 48 -1.09 -9.31 -15.76
CA ALA A 48 -0.63 -9.96 -16.98
C ALA A 48 0.72 -10.70 -16.79
N ALA A 49 1.58 -10.20 -15.92
CA ALA A 49 2.81 -10.90 -15.54
C ALA A 49 2.52 -12.11 -14.65
N CYS A 50 1.60 -12.00 -13.67
CA CYS A 50 1.17 -13.12 -12.83
C CYS A 50 0.61 -14.28 -13.65
N TRP A 51 -0.21 -14.01 -14.66
CA TRP A 51 -0.86 -15.05 -15.51
C TRP A 51 0.12 -15.82 -16.41
N LYS A 52 1.37 -15.40 -16.50
CA LYS A 52 2.44 -16.17 -17.17
C LYS A 52 3.05 -17.23 -16.27
N LEU A 53 2.80 -17.18 -14.97
CA LEU A 53 3.28 -18.16 -14.02
C LEU A 53 2.30 -19.32 -13.91
N SER A 54 2.78 -20.55 -13.95
CA SER A 54 1.95 -21.73 -13.79
C SER A 54 1.82 -22.09 -12.31
N ARG A 55 0.59 -22.05 -11.79
CA ARG A 55 0.25 -22.42 -10.40
C ARG A 55 1.20 -21.81 -9.36
N PRO A 56 1.34 -20.48 -9.30
CA PRO A 56 2.29 -19.82 -8.40
C PRO A 56 1.87 -20.00 -6.92
N SER A 57 2.86 -19.88 -6.02
CA SER A 57 2.62 -19.66 -4.60
C SER A 57 2.56 -18.16 -4.32
N VAL A 58 1.52 -17.73 -3.61
CA VAL A 58 1.23 -16.32 -3.33
C VAL A 58 1.23 -16.07 -1.83
N LEU A 59 1.83 -14.96 -1.41
CA LEU A 59 1.71 -14.41 -0.07
C LEU A 59 1.13 -12.99 -0.16
N GLU A 60 0.09 -12.70 0.59
CA GLU A 60 -0.46 -11.34 0.73
C GLU A 60 -0.25 -10.83 2.15
N LEU A 61 0.25 -9.58 2.27
CA LEU A 61 0.62 -8.95 3.54
C LEU A 61 -0.52 -8.05 4.05
N GLY A 62 -0.76 -8.05 5.37
CA GLY A 62 -1.73 -7.17 6.00
C GLY A 62 -3.18 -7.58 5.74
N THR A 63 -3.48 -8.89 5.80
CA THR A 63 -4.77 -9.45 5.36
C THR A 63 -5.83 -9.53 6.44
N LEU A 64 -5.52 -9.18 7.69
CA LEU A 64 -6.51 -9.23 8.77
C LEU A 64 -7.77 -8.41 8.42
N GLN A 65 -8.93 -9.06 8.47
CA GLN A 65 -10.20 -8.37 8.22
C GLN A 65 -10.44 -7.27 9.26
N SER A 66 -10.42 -6.01 8.81
CA SER A 66 -10.79 -4.85 9.63
C SER A 66 -12.31 -4.77 9.89
N VAL A 67 -13.10 -5.37 9.01
CA VAL A 67 -14.56 -5.49 9.14
C VAL A 67 -14.92 -6.98 9.08
N PRO A 68 -15.54 -7.55 10.12
CA PRO A 68 -15.89 -8.96 10.13
C PRO A 68 -16.72 -9.39 8.89
N GLY A 69 -16.33 -10.48 8.27
CA GLY A 69 -17.00 -11.04 7.08
C GLY A 69 -16.70 -10.32 5.77
N ARG A 70 -15.83 -9.31 5.77
CA ARG A 70 -15.38 -8.60 4.57
C ARG A 70 -13.90 -8.84 4.32
N SER A 71 -13.60 -9.80 3.46
CA SER A 71 -12.23 -10.01 2.97
C SER A 71 -11.78 -8.86 2.08
N THR A 72 -10.52 -8.48 2.23
CA THR A 72 -9.82 -7.52 1.36
C THR A 72 -8.73 -8.18 0.52
N MET A 73 -8.63 -9.52 0.59
CA MET A 73 -7.63 -10.29 -0.17
C MET A 73 -7.92 -10.25 -1.68
N HIS A 74 -6.85 -10.25 -2.46
CA HIS A 74 -6.88 -10.13 -3.93
C HIS A 74 -6.71 -11.49 -4.63
N ARG A 75 -7.38 -12.54 -4.14
CA ARG A 75 -7.29 -13.91 -4.68
C ARG A 75 -7.67 -14.00 -6.15
N ASP A 76 -8.56 -13.13 -6.63
CA ASP A 76 -8.99 -13.03 -8.02
C ASP A 76 -7.88 -12.55 -8.98
N TRP A 77 -6.81 -11.95 -8.45
CA TRP A 77 -5.65 -11.56 -9.26
C TRP A 77 -4.83 -12.76 -9.73
N VAL A 78 -4.86 -13.85 -8.96
CA VAL A 78 -4.09 -15.08 -9.22
C VAL A 78 -4.98 -16.32 -9.01
N PRO A 79 -6.00 -16.53 -9.85
CA PRO A 79 -7.04 -17.54 -9.62
C PRO A 79 -6.51 -18.98 -9.68
N ASP A 80 -5.39 -19.24 -10.36
CA ASP A 80 -4.75 -20.54 -10.49
C ASP A 80 -3.62 -20.81 -9.48
N ALA A 81 -3.50 -19.95 -8.44
CA ALA A 81 -2.49 -20.15 -7.40
C ALA A 81 -2.60 -21.55 -6.77
N ARG A 82 -1.46 -22.26 -6.67
CA ARG A 82 -1.40 -23.56 -5.94
C ARG A 82 -1.51 -23.37 -4.42
N GLU A 83 -1.04 -22.24 -3.94
CA GLU A 83 -1.06 -21.81 -2.54
C GLU A 83 -1.28 -20.31 -2.51
N TYR A 84 -2.19 -19.84 -1.69
CA TYR A 84 -2.43 -18.42 -1.46
C TYR A 84 -2.61 -18.19 0.03
N LEU A 85 -1.60 -17.62 0.68
CA LEU A 85 -1.57 -17.36 2.11
C LEU A 85 -1.72 -15.87 2.41
N GLY A 86 -2.59 -15.55 3.35
CA GLY A 86 -2.67 -14.25 3.99
C GLY A 86 -1.78 -14.18 5.23
N THR A 87 -1.11 -13.06 5.46
CA THR A 87 -0.32 -12.84 6.67
C THR A 87 -0.61 -11.50 7.31
N ASP A 88 -0.59 -11.49 8.63
CA ASP A 88 -0.72 -10.30 9.47
C ASP A 88 0.05 -10.49 10.77
N ILE A 89 0.32 -9.40 11.49
CA ILE A 89 0.96 -9.47 12.82
C ILE A 89 -0.01 -10.03 13.88
N GLN A 90 -1.29 -10.00 13.63
CA GLN A 90 -2.34 -10.50 14.51
C GLN A 90 -3.07 -11.68 13.87
N ALA A 91 -3.42 -12.68 14.67
CA ALA A 91 -4.27 -13.78 14.24
C ALA A 91 -5.72 -13.31 14.01
N GLY A 92 -6.37 -13.84 12.99
CA GLY A 92 -7.78 -13.55 12.72
C GLY A 92 -8.25 -14.07 11.37
N ALA A 93 -9.40 -13.60 10.92
CA ALA A 93 -9.94 -13.99 9.63
C ALA A 93 -9.03 -13.48 8.50
N ASP A 94 -8.83 -14.32 7.47
CA ASP A 94 -7.91 -14.12 6.34
C ASP A 94 -6.41 -14.13 6.69
N VAL A 95 -6.05 -14.57 7.91
CA VAL A 95 -4.66 -14.72 8.35
C VAL A 95 -4.30 -16.20 8.46
N ASP A 96 -3.58 -16.70 7.49
CA ASP A 96 -3.08 -18.08 7.46
C ASP A 96 -1.73 -18.19 8.21
N LEU A 97 -0.95 -17.09 8.20
CA LEU A 97 0.38 -17.01 8.79
C LEU A 97 0.51 -15.77 9.67
N VAL A 98 0.66 -15.95 10.97
CA VAL A 98 0.91 -14.83 11.89
C VAL A 98 2.39 -14.48 11.87
N ALA A 99 2.74 -13.30 11.36
CA ALA A 99 4.13 -12.87 11.23
C ALA A 99 4.29 -11.35 11.32
N ASP A 100 5.33 -10.91 12.00
CA ASP A 100 5.83 -9.55 11.85
C ASP A 100 6.63 -9.44 10.54
N VAL A 101 6.23 -8.53 9.64
CA VAL A 101 6.88 -8.34 8.34
C VAL A 101 8.38 -8.01 8.48
N HIS A 102 8.80 -7.37 9.59
CA HIS A 102 10.21 -7.09 9.87
C HIS A 102 11.07 -8.35 10.15
N ARG A 103 10.42 -9.51 10.24
CA ARG A 103 11.04 -10.84 10.47
C ARG A 103 10.40 -11.89 9.58
N LEU A 104 9.85 -11.50 8.46
CA LEU A 104 9.00 -12.32 7.61
C LEU A 104 9.70 -13.61 7.17
N SER A 105 10.95 -13.53 6.73
CA SER A 105 11.69 -14.67 6.21
C SER A 105 11.92 -15.80 7.26
N ALA A 106 11.98 -15.44 8.54
CA ALA A 106 12.13 -16.42 9.63
C ALA A 106 10.85 -17.25 9.82
N VAL A 107 9.68 -16.74 9.47
CA VAL A 107 8.39 -17.42 9.64
C VAL A 107 7.89 -17.99 8.30
N ALA A 108 7.93 -17.17 7.24
CA ALA A 108 7.43 -17.54 5.93
C ALA A 108 8.41 -18.36 5.08
N GLY A 109 9.71 -18.33 5.41
CA GLY A 109 10.78 -18.99 4.66
C GLY A 109 11.43 -18.09 3.62
N ILE A 110 12.66 -18.46 3.23
CA ILE A 110 13.46 -17.75 2.21
C ILE A 110 13.09 -18.32 0.85
N GLU A 111 12.96 -17.44 -0.17
CA GLU A 111 12.68 -17.79 -1.57
C GLU A 111 11.52 -18.80 -1.73
N ARG A 112 10.45 -18.61 -0.96
CA ARG A 112 9.31 -19.51 -0.94
C ARG A 112 8.21 -19.14 -1.92
N PHE A 113 7.92 -17.86 -2.09
CA PHE A 113 6.76 -17.39 -2.86
C PHE A 113 7.15 -16.90 -4.25
N ASP A 114 6.31 -17.21 -5.22
CA ASP A 114 6.43 -16.76 -6.60
C ASP A 114 5.86 -15.35 -6.77
N ILE A 115 4.86 -14.97 -5.93
CA ILE A 115 4.21 -13.67 -5.93
C ILE A 115 4.04 -13.20 -4.50
N ILE A 116 4.35 -11.92 -4.24
CA ILE A 116 4.00 -11.24 -2.99
C ILE A 116 3.15 -10.01 -3.30
N LEU A 117 2.05 -9.84 -2.56
CA LEU A 117 1.14 -8.70 -2.64
C LEU A 117 1.14 -7.95 -1.30
N SER A 118 1.04 -6.64 -1.35
CA SER A 118 0.91 -5.78 -0.17
C SER A 118 0.00 -4.59 -0.48
N PHE A 119 -1.09 -4.47 0.27
CA PHE A 119 -2.03 -3.36 0.15
C PHE A 119 -2.21 -2.68 1.50
N SER A 120 -2.02 -1.35 1.55
CA SER A 120 -2.22 -0.52 2.75
C SER A 120 -1.56 -1.12 4.00
N THR A 121 -0.30 -1.57 3.86
CA THR A 121 0.47 -2.21 4.92
C THR A 121 1.75 -1.43 5.24
N PHE A 122 2.48 -0.97 4.20
CA PHE A 122 3.79 -0.34 4.37
C PHE A 122 3.74 0.96 5.20
N GLU A 123 2.64 1.70 5.16
CA GLU A 123 2.42 2.88 6.01
C GLU A 123 2.41 2.56 7.50
N HIS A 124 2.13 1.30 7.87
CA HIS A 124 2.08 0.78 9.23
C HIS A 124 3.38 0.12 9.70
N LEU A 125 4.37 0.01 8.83
CA LEU A 125 5.65 -0.62 9.15
C LEU A 125 6.63 0.41 9.71
N LYS A 126 7.06 0.22 10.95
CA LYS A 126 7.94 1.16 11.64
C LYS A 126 9.32 1.30 10.99
N TYR A 127 9.82 0.23 10.38
CA TYR A 127 11.11 0.17 9.70
C TYR A 127 10.92 -0.37 8.27
N PRO A 128 10.41 0.45 7.33
CA PRO A 128 10.01 -0.03 6.00
C PRO A 128 11.16 -0.61 5.18
N ALA A 129 12.40 -0.13 5.36
CA ALA A 129 13.56 -0.71 4.68
C ALA A 129 13.86 -2.14 5.16
N LEU A 130 13.78 -2.39 6.47
CA LEU A 130 13.92 -3.73 7.02
C LEU A 130 12.80 -4.66 6.53
N ALA A 131 11.56 -4.16 6.51
CA ALA A 131 10.42 -4.91 6.01
C ALA A 131 10.58 -5.25 4.51
N ALA A 132 11.01 -4.30 3.69
CA ALA A 132 11.29 -4.52 2.27
C ALA A 132 12.37 -5.60 2.06
N HIS A 133 13.43 -5.58 2.86
CA HIS A 133 14.48 -6.60 2.87
C HIS A 133 13.91 -8.00 3.13
N GLU A 134 13.13 -8.14 4.19
CA GLU A 134 12.52 -9.41 4.58
C GLU A 134 11.51 -9.91 3.54
N VAL A 135 10.74 -9.02 2.93
CA VAL A 135 9.84 -9.33 1.81
C VAL A 135 10.63 -9.86 0.62
N LEU A 136 11.72 -9.19 0.23
CA LEU A 136 12.56 -9.64 -0.89
C LEU A 136 13.27 -10.95 -0.58
N LYS A 137 13.71 -11.21 0.65
CA LYS A 137 14.27 -12.52 1.05
C LYS A 137 13.25 -13.65 0.88
N THR A 138 11.98 -13.39 1.18
CA THR A 138 10.89 -14.36 1.10
C THR A 138 10.43 -14.61 -0.35
N LEU A 139 10.62 -13.64 -1.24
CA LEU A 139 10.32 -13.74 -2.67
C LEU A 139 11.40 -14.55 -3.40
N LYS A 140 11.01 -15.46 -4.29
CA LYS A 140 11.94 -16.19 -5.16
C LYS A 140 12.61 -15.28 -6.17
N VAL A 141 13.79 -15.67 -6.66
CA VAL A 141 14.37 -15.10 -7.88
C VAL A 141 13.43 -15.42 -9.06
N GLY A 142 13.12 -14.40 -9.86
CA GLY A 142 12.08 -14.44 -10.88
C GLY A 142 10.67 -14.12 -10.37
N GLY A 143 10.50 -14.02 -9.05
CA GLY A 143 9.22 -13.72 -8.43
C GLY A 143 8.78 -12.27 -8.59
N LEU A 144 7.48 -12.04 -8.46
CA LEU A 144 6.80 -10.77 -8.67
C LEU A 144 6.35 -10.16 -7.34
N LEU A 145 6.57 -8.86 -7.18
CA LEU A 145 6.09 -8.09 -6.03
C LEU A 145 5.18 -6.96 -6.51
N PHE A 146 4.04 -6.78 -5.84
CA PHE A 146 3.19 -5.59 -5.96
C PHE A 146 2.98 -4.96 -4.60
N VAL A 147 3.21 -3.65 -4.49
CA VAL A 147 2.98 -2.87 -3.29
C VAL A 147 2.12 -1.67 -3.61
N GLN A 148 1.03 -1.51 -2.86
CA GLN A 148 0.23 -0.29 -2.80
C GLN A 148 0.23 0.22 -1.36
N THR A 149 0.47 1.52 -1.18
CA THR A 149 0.44 2.17 0.13
C THR A 149 -0.05 3.61 -0.02
N HIS A 150 -0.22 4.34 1.08
CA HIS A 150 -0.78 5.69 1.05
C HIS A 150 0.24 6.77 0.71
N GLN A 151 -0.11 7.63 -0.27
CA GLN A 151 0.60 8.88 -0.55
C GLN A 151 0.00 10.04 0.25
N SER A 152 -1.33 10.15 0.27
CA SER A 152 -2.06 11.13 1.07
C SER A 152 -3.33 10.49 1.62
N PHE A 153 -3.39 10.30 2.92
CA PHE A 153 -4.53 9.66 3.58
C PHE A 153 -4.73 10.23 4.98
N PRO A 154 -5.97 10.32 5.51
CA PRO A 154 -6.21 10.71 6.88
C PRO A 154 -5.46 9.83 7.88
N LEU A 155 -5.10 10.38 9.05
CA LEU A 155 -4.54 9.59 10.15
C LEU A 155 -5.50 8.45 10.51
N HIS A 156 -4.97 7.23 10.59
CA HIS A 156 -5.75 6.03 10.89
C HIS A 156 -4.88 4.99 11.63
N ALA A 157 -5.50 3.93 12.15
CA ALA A 157 -4.81 2.83 12.85
C ALA A 157 -3.82 3.28 13.95
N TYR A 158 -4.07 4.43 14.59
CA TYR A 158 -3.22 4.95 15.68
C TYR A 158 -3.02 3.89 16.79
N PRO A 159 -1.80 3.69 17.32
CA PRO A 159 -0.57 4.47 17.11
C PRO A 159 0.37 3.96 15.98
N PHE A 160 -0.09 3.07 15.12
CA PHE A 160 0.72 2.38 14.12
C PHE A 160 0.64 3.00 12.72
N ASP A 161 0.41 4.29 12.60
CA ASP A 161 0.36 5.06 11.36
C ASP A 161 1.64 5.88 11.22
N TYR A 162 2.67 5.32 10.55
CA TYR A 162 4.02 5.88 10.56
C TYR A 162 4.36 6.68 9.31
N PHE A 163 3.90 6.26 8.10
CA PHE A 163 4.40 6.80 6.85
C PHE A 163 3.30 7.20 5.87
N ARG A 164 3.68 8.14 4.98
CA ARG A 164 3.06 8.46 3.70
C ARG A 164 4.18 8.45 2.67
N PHE A 165 4.02 7.70 1.59
CA PHE A 165 5.09 7.48 0.62
C PHE A 165 4.83 8.27 -0.66
N SER A 166 5.83 9.01 -1.17
CA SER A 166 5.88 9.32 -2.58
C SER A 166 6.25 8.05 -3.38
N GLN A 167 6.05 8.09 -4.69
CA GLN A 167 6.47 6.97 -5.55
C GLN A 167 7.98 6.73 -5.48
N GLU A 168 8.78 7.79 -5.35
CA GLU A 168 10.24 7.72 -5.22
C GLU A 168 10.63 7.10 -3.87
N ALA A 169 9.96 7.52 -2.78
CA ALA A 169 10.19 6.94 -1.45
C ALA A 169 9.85 5.45 -1.41
N LEU A 170 8.75 5.04 -2.06
CA LEU A 170 8.39 3.62 -2.15
C LEU A 170 9.40 2.86 -3.04
N ALA A 171 9.76 3.40 -4.19
CA ALA A 171 10.72 2.78 -5.11
C ALA A 171 12.10 2.63 -4.48
N SER A 172 12.55 3.59 -3.66
CA SER A 172 13.84 3.53 -2.98
C SER A 172 13.97 2.39 -1.95
N LEU A 173 12.86 1.78 -1.53
CA LEU A 173 12.89 0.59 -0.68
C LEU A 173 13.26 -0.68 -1.43
N PHE A 174 13.09 -0.68 -2.77
CA PHE A 174 13.22 -1.85 -3.63
C PHE A 174 14.09 -1.46 -4.82
N GLY A 175 15.36 -1.79 -4.81
CA GLY A 175 16.28 -1.38 -5.86
C GLY A 175 17.16 -2.50 -6.39
N THR A 176 17.94 -2.20 -7.40
CA THR A 176 18.86 -3.16 -8.03
C THR A 176 19.93 -3.63 -7.07
N THR A 177 20.34 -2.81 -6.10
CA THR A 177 21.25 -3.18 -5.01
C THR A 177 20.71 -4.29 -4.13
N MET A 178 19.37 -4.43 -4.10
CA MET A 178 18.63 -5.49 -3.38
C MET A 178 18.29 -6.68 -4.27
N GLY A 179 18.77 -6.70 -5.52
CA GLY A 179 18.45 -7.73 -6.51
C GLY A 179 17.04 -7.60 -7.10
N PHE A 180 16.40 -6.44 -6.97
CA PHE A 180 15.04 -6.21 -7.44
C PHE A 180 14.99 -5.16 -8.53
N ASP A 181 14.22 -5.43 -9.59
CA ASP A 181 14.03 -4.60 -10.76
C ASP A 181 12.61 -4.03 -10.79
N VAL A 182 12.48 -2.75 -10.47
CA VAL A 182 11.20 -2.03 -10.48
C VAL A 182 10.74 -1.85 -11.92
N GLN A 183 9.62 -2.45 -12.29
CA GLN A 183 9.05 -2.35 -13.63
C GLN A 183 8.21 -1.09 -13.81
N ALA A 184 7.47 -0.71 -12.77
CA ALA A 184 6.72 0.55 -12.75
C ALA A 184 6.44 0.99 -11.31
N ALA A 185 6.49 2.30 -11.10
CA ALA A 185 5.99 2.97 -9.90
C ALA A 185 5.16 4.19 -10.31
N GLY A 186 4.21 4.60 -9.47
CA GLY A 186 3.37 5.76 -9.77
C GLY A 186 2.30 5.97 -8.71
N ASN A 187 1.53 7.05 -8.90
CA ASN A 187 0.46 7.44 -7.98
C ASN A 187 -0.90 7.13 -8.58
N ASP A 188 -1.85 6.78 -7.71
CA ASP A 188 -3.23 6.43 -8.08
C ASP A 188 -4.24 7.23 -7.25
N PHE A 189 -5.44 7.40 -7.80
CA PHE A 189 -6.57 8.11 -7.20
C PHE A 189 -6.23 9.57 -6.89
N PRO A 190 -6.30 10.46 -7.90
CA PRO A 190 -6.09 11.90 -7.73
C PRO A 190 -6.89 12.46 -6.56
N ALA A 191 -6.25 13.29 -5.76
CA ALA A 191 -6.82 13.91 -4.58
C ALA A 191 -6.42 15.38 -4.51
N GLN A 192 -7.06 16.13 -3.65
CA GLN A 192 -6.71 17.52 -3.38
C GLN A 192 -6.63 17.76 -1.89
N ILE A 193 -5.52 18.39 -1.47
CA ILE A 193 -5.32 18.77 -0.07
C ILE A 193 -5.80 20.21 0.12
N TYR A 194 -6.76 20.39 1.03
CA TYR A 194 -7.27 21.72 1.41
C TYR A 194 -6.63 22.18 2.72
N SER A 195 -6.01 23.36 2.66
CA SER A 195 -5.50 24.02 3.85
C SER A 195 -5.63 25.53 3.69
N ARG A 196 -5.98 26.25 4.78
CA ARG A 196 -5.96 27.72 4.79
C ARG A 196 -4.55 28.29 4.60
N ARG A 197 -3.52 27.45 4.76
CA ARG A 197 -2.11 27.85 4.62
C ARG A 197 -1.52 27.53 3.24
N LEU A 198 -2.17 26.68 2.47
CA LEU A 198 -1.76 26.34 1.09
C LEU A 198 -2.55 27.21 0.12
N LYS A 199 -1.91 28.25 -0.43
CA LYS A 199 -2.58 29.22 -1.31
C LYS A 199 -2.86 28.67 -2.71
N ASP A 200 -2.04 27.75 -3.21
CA ASP A 200 -2.10 27.21 -4.58
C ASP A 200 -2.29 25.68 -4.61
N SER A 201 -2.97 25.12 -3.60
CA SER A 201 -3.21 23.67 -3.50
C SER A 201 -3.92 23.06 -4.71
N HIS A 202 -4.72 23.87 -5.46
CA HIS A 202 -5.39 23.44 -6.69
C HIS A 202 -4.42 23.19 -7.87
N ARG A 203 -3.18 23.67 -7.77
CA ARG A 203 -2.12 23.48 -8.78
C ARG A 203 -1.16 22.35 -8.43
N CYS A 204 -1.23 21.83 -7.20
CA CYS A 204 -0.36 20.77 -6.72
C CYS A 204 -1.19 19.49 -6.55
N PRO A 205 -1.15 18.56 -7.50
CA PRO A 205 -1.87 17.31 -7.38
C PRO A 205 -1.36 16.52 -6.17
N ALA A 206 -2.31 15.92 -5.43
CA ALA A 206 -2.05 14.88 -4.46
C ALA A 206 -2.73 13.59 -4.94
N TYR A 207 -2.36 12.46 -4.38
CA TYR A 207 -2.95 11.17 -4.70
C TYR A 207 -3.25 10.42 -3.42
N LEU A 208 -4.27 9.56 -3.42
CA LEU A 208 -4.54 8.74 -2.23
C LEU A 208 -3.47 7.68 -2.04
N ASN A 209 -3.10 7.00 -3.13
CA ASN A 209 -2.17 5.88 -3.09
C ASN A 209 -0.95 6.11 -3.97
N THR A 210 0.12 5.40 -3.63
CA THR A 210 1.26 5.14 -4.50
C THR A 210 1.40 3.63 -4.67
N THR A 211 1.78 3.20 -5.87
CA THR A 211 1.93 1.79 -6.25
C THR A 211 3.28 1.54 -6.87
N LEU A 212 3.78 0.33 -6.67
CA LEU A 212 4.99 -0.17 -7.29
C LEU A 212 4.79 -1.64 -7.62
N TRP A 213 5.33 -2.09 -8.77
CA TRP A 213 5.54 -3.50 -9.00
C TRP A 213 6.87 -3.77 -9.69
N GLY A 214 7.39 -4.98 -9.51
CA GLY A 214 8.64 -5.36 -10.11
C GLY A 214 8.94 -6.85 -9.98
N VAL A 215 10.16 -7.21 -10.38
CA VAL A 215 10.65 -8.59 -10.48
C VAL A 215 11.95 -8.74 -9.72
N LYS A 216 12.07 -9.75 -8.86
CA LYS A 216 13.33 -10.11 -8.24
C LYS A 216 14.25 -10.77 -9.29
N ARG A 217 15.39 -10.16 -9.56
CA ARG A 217 16.35 -10.61 -10.61
C ARG A 217 17.55 -11.37 -10.06
N ALA A 218 17.87 -11.17 -8.78
CA ALA A 218 19.02 -11.81 -8.13
C ALA A 218 18.68 -12.13 -6.66
N PRO A 219 19.44 -13.00 -6.00
CA PRO A 219 19.32 -13.22 -4.56
C PRO A 219 19.44 -11.91 -3.79
N THR A 220 18.59 -11.75 -2.78
CA THR A 220 18.65 -10.59 -1.88
C THR A 220 19.93 -10.69 -1.03
N PRO A 221 20.72 -9.62 -0.91
CA PRO A 221 21.91 -9.61 -0.04
C PRO A 221 21.53 -9.88 1.42
N ASP A 222 22.48 -10.35 2.22
CA ASP A 222 22.26 -10.63 3.67
C ASP A 222 21.90 -9.36 4.45
N GLU A 223 22.46 -8.21 4.04
CA GLU A 223 22.18 -6.90 4.61
C GLU A 223 21.47 -6.00 3.63
N TYR A 224 20.60 -5.11 4.14
CA TYR A 224 19.95 -4.09 3.32
C TYR A 224 20.98 -3.12 2.75
N ARG A 225 20.95 -2.92 1.43
CA ARG A 225 21.85 -2.02 0.70
C ARG A 225 21.08 -0.82 0.18
N PHE A 226 21.44 0.35 0.69
CA PHE A 226 20.88 1.61 0.20
C PHE A 226 21.44 1.96 -1.18
N GLU A 227 20.58 2.35 -2.10
CA GLU A 227 20.99 3.08 -3.30
C GLU A 227 21.25 4.52 -2.91
N LEU A 228 22.51 4.96 -3.02
CA LEU A 228 22.87 6.37 -2.80
C LEU A 228 23.01 7.03 -4.17
N ASP A 229 22.18 8.04 -4.45
CA ASP A 229 22.31 8.89 -5.64
C ASP A 229 23.59 9.71 -5.55
N HIS A 230 24.70 9.11 -5.96
CA HIS A 230 25.97 9.81 -6.11
C HIS A 230 26.00 10.51 -7.47
N GLY A 231 25.65 11.78 -7.54
CA GLY A 231 25.93 12.58 -8.72
C GLY A 231 24.79 13.42 -9.30
N ARG A 232 24.01 14.08 -8.48
CA ARG A 232 23.25 15.27 -8.89
C ARG A 232 23.87 16.53 -8.34
#